data_c3645d73327ca775a926e7e9429847aa
#
_entry.id   c3645d73327ca775a926e7e9429847aa
#
_cell.length_a   1.000
_cell.length_b   1.000
_cell.length_c   1.000
_cell.angle_alpha   90.00
_cell.angle_beta   90.00
_cell.angle_gamma   90.00
#
_symmetry.space_group_name_H-M   'P 1'
#
loop_
_entity.id
_entity.type
_entity.pdbx_description
1 polymer ?
#
loop_
_entity_poly.entity_id
_entity_poly.type
_entity_poly.pdbx_seq_one_letter_code
_entity_poly.pdbx_strand_id
1 'polypeptide(L)'
;MTPAEAKRRLRATLSAFAPPSPETRAEVVAQVSRWLEERRPRVVVGFLAMGDEIDMTPLVGAHPEIRFALTRTAPGVTLTVHDFDAPREMHRFGFEQPAAEAARIDPEDVDVVLVPGLAFAPDGRRLGRGAGYYDRFLATVDAVTVALTTTNRMRSDIPLEPHDVRVGWIATEEGVTRATGAPPAVSIRS
;
A
#
# COMPACT_ATOMS: atom_id res chain seq x y z
N MET A 1 -9.09 -11.39 -24.80
CA MET A 1 -8.68 -11.55 -23.37
C MET A 1 -9.19 -10.35 -22.61
N THR A 2 -9.98 -10.57 -21.57
CA THR A 2 -10.52 -9.51 -20.73
C THR A 2 -9.45 -8.96 -19.78
N PRO A 3 -9.61 -7.72 -19.23
CA PRO A 3 -8.68 -7.18 -18.22
C PRO A 3 -8.52 -8.11 -17.01
N ALA A 4 -9.60 -8.72 -16.53
CA ALA A 4 -9.54 -9.66 -15.40
C ALA A 4 -8.72 -10.93 -15.71
N GLU A 5 -8.85 -11.48 -16.92
CA GLU A 5 -8.03 -12.61 -17.37
C GLU A 5 -6.55 -12.23 -17.49
N ALA A 6 -6.26 -11.05 -18.03
CA ALA A 6 -4.90 -10.54 -18.13
C ALA A 6 -4.27 -10.34 -16.74
N LYS A 7 -4.99 -9.73 -15.78
CA LYS A 7 -4.54 -9.60 -14.39
C LYS A 7 -4.28 -10.97 -13.74
N ARG A 8 -5.14 -11.96 -13.97
CA ARG A 8 -4.95 -13.33 -13.44
C ARG A 8 -3.67 -13.97 -13.98
N ARG A 9 -3.42 -13.86 -15.29
CA ARG A 9 -2.18 -14.38 -15.91
C ARG A 9 -0.94 -13.67 -15.38
N LEU A 10 -1.00 -12.35 -15.23
CA LEU A 10 0.11 -11.56 -14.71
C LEU A 10 0.44 -11.94 -13.25
N ARG A 11 -0.59 -12.18 -12.39
CA ARG A 11 -0.37 -12.70 -11.02
C ARG A 11 0.35 -14.04 -11.03
N ALA A 12 -0.04 -14.96 -11.89
CA ALA A 12 0.61 -16.27 -12.03
C ALA A 12 2.08 -16.13 -12.48
N THR A 13 2.38 -15.20 -13.37
CA THR A 13 3.77 -14.93 -13.80
C THR A 13 4.59 -14.36 -12.64
N LEU A 14 4.04 -13.41 -11.89
CA LEU A 14 4.76 -12.75 -10.79
C LEU A 14 4.97 -13.66 -9.57
N SER A 15 4.13 -14.67 -9.37
CA SER A 15 4.32 -15.65 -8.29
C SER A 15 5.59 -16.50 -8.46
N ALA A 16 6.17 -16.55 -9.67
CA ALA A 16 7.44 -17.21 -9.95
C ALA A 16 8.67 -16.30 -9.74
N PHE A 17 8.47 -15.01 -9.47
CA PHE A 17 9.58 -14.09 -9.21
C PHE A 17 10.15 -14.32 -7.83
N ALA A 18 11.47 -14.29 -7.73
CA ALA A 18 12.14 -14.29 -6.44
C ALA A 18 11.70 -13.07 -5.60
N PRO A 19 11.54 -13.22 -4.29
CA PRO A 19 11.28 -12.08 -3.42
C PRO A 19 12.48 -11.10 -3.48
N PRO A 20 12.26 -9.79 -3.26
CA PRO A 20 13.33 -8.83 -3.17
C PRO A 20 14.33 -9.20 -2.08
N SER A 21 15.61 -8.89 -2.28
CA SER A 21 16.62 -9.12 -1.25
C SER A 21 16.35 -8.26 -0.01
N PRO A 22 16.87 -8.64 1.17
CA PRO A 22 16.76 -7.81 2.37
C PRO A 22 17.33 -6.40 2.17
N GLU A 23 18.43 -6.27 1.43
CA GLU A 23 19.07 -5.00 1.13
C GLU A 23 18.15 -4.12 0.26
N THR A 24 17.60 -4.66 -0.82
CA THR A 24 16.64 -3.93 -1.67
C THR A 24 15.42 -3.47 -0.89
N ARG A 25 14.88 -4.33 -0.01
CA ARG A 25 13.76 -3.96 0.87
C ARG A 25 14.11 -2.80 1.80
N ALA A 26 15.30 -2.84 2.42
CA ALA A 26 15.78 -1.78 3.29
C ALA A 26 15.98 -0.46 2.53
N GLU A 27 16.45 -0.50 1.29
CA GLU A 27 16.59 0.68 0.43
C GLU A 27 15.23 1.33 0.14
N VAL A 28 14.20 0.54 -0.22
CA VAL A 28 12.84 1.07 -0.41
C VAL A 28 12.32 1.75 0.86
N VAL A 29 12.49 1.11 2.03
CA VAL A 29 12.08 1.68 3.31
C VAL A 29 12.81 2.99 3.59
N ALA A 30 14.12 3.07 3.32
CA ALA A 30 14.92 4.28 3.49
C ALA A 30 14.46 5.43 2.57
N GLN A 31 14.03 5.12 1.33
CA GLN A 31 13.46 6.12 0.43
C GLN A 31 12.12 6.65 0.95
N VAL A 32 11.25 5.76 1.45
CA VAL A 32 9.97 6.17 2.05
C VAL A 32 10.21 6.99 3.32
N SER A 33 11.16 6.61 4.17
CA SER A 33 11.53 7.35 5.39
C SER A 33 11.88 8.81 5.07
N ARG A 34 12.81 9.04 4.13
CA ARG A 34 13.16 10.40 3.69
C ARG A 34 11.96 11.17 3.12
N TRP A 35 11.13 10.50 2.35
CA TRP A 35 9.92 11.08 1.77
C TRP A 35 8.91 11.52 2.85
N LEU A 36 8.76 10.75 3.94
CA LEU A 36 7.91 11.08 5.10
C LEU A 36 8.50 12.27 5.90
N GLU A 37 9.83 12.31 6.12
CA GLU A 37 10.53 13.42 6.78
C GLU A 37 10.29 14.76 6.09
N GLU A 38 10.30 14.78 4.75
CA GLU A 38 10.04 15.99 3.97
C GLU A 38 8.59 16.46 4.07
N ARG A 39 7.63 15.54 4.20
CA ARG A 39 6.19 15.82 4.10
C ARG A 39 5.48 15.92 5.44
N ARG A 40 6.06 15.35 6.49
CA ARG A 40 5.59 15.42 7.88
C ARG A 40 4.10 15.08 8.05
N PRO A 41 3.61 13.94 7.53
CA PRO A 41 2.25 13.52 7.76
C PRO A 41 2.02 13.23 9.25
N ARG A 42 0.79 13.41 9.73
CA ARG A 42 0.42 13.07 11.11
C ARG A 42 -0.03 11.63 11.23
N VAL A 43 -0.79 11.14 10.24
CA VAL A 43 -1.35 9.78 10.23
C VAL A 43 -0.97 9.05 8.94
N VAL A 44 -0.26 7.93 9.09
CA VAL A 44 0.16 7.08 7.98
C VAL A 44 -0.46 5.70 8.14
N VAL A 45 -1.30 5.30 7.20
CA VAL A 45 -1.85 3.96 7.13
C VAL A 45 -0.93 3.06 6.33
N GLY A 46 -0.59 1.92 6.89
CA GLY A 46 0.19 0.89 6.23
C GLY A 46 -0.47 -0.48 6.28
N PHE A 47 0.33 -1.49 6.10
CA PHE A 47 -0.10 -2.89 6.06
C PHE A 47 0.97 -3.78 6.69
N LEU A 48 0.55 -4.96 7.15
CA LEU A 48 1.49 -6.02 7.51
C LEU A 48 1.87 -6.79 6.24
N ALA A 49 3.15 -6.80 5.94
CA ALA A 49 3.68 -7.37 4.71
C ALA A 49 3.43 -8.88 4.62
N MET A 50 2.97 -9.35 3.49
CA MET A 50 2.78 -10.76 3.19
C MET A 50 3.77 -11.22 2.11
N GLY A 51 4.55 -12.27 2.43
CA GLY A 51 5.44 -12.91 1.47
C GLY A 51 6.53 -11.99 0.95
N ASP A 52 6.35 -11.50 -0.26
CA ASP A 52 7.33 -10.72 -1.01
C ASP A 52 7.08 -9.19 -1.01
N GLU A 53 6.09 -8.72 -0.24
CA GLU A 53 5.83 -7.30 -0.06
C GLU A 53 6.94 -6.61 0.77
N ILE A 54 7.05 -5.29 0.63
CA ILE A 54 7.97 -4.49 1.42
C ILE A 54 7.40 -4.32 2.82
N ASP A 55 8.16 -4.73 3.83
CA ASP A 55 7.78 -4.53 5.24
C ASP A 55 8.01 -3.07 5.63
N MET A 56 6.91 -2.37 5.96
CA MET A 56 6.94 -0.97 6.42
C MET A 56 7.20 -0.83 7.93
N THR A 57 7.22 -1.93 8.68
CA THR A 57 7.36 -1.90 10.14
C THR A 57 8.56 -1.08 10.64
N PRO A 58 9.74 -1.08 9.97
CA PRO A 58 10.86 -0.25 10.39
C PRO A 58 10.57 1.26 10.40
N LEU A 59 9.62 1.73 9.58
CA LEU A 59 9.22 3.15 9.57
C LEU A 59 8.60 3.58 10.90
N VAL A 60 7.88 2.68 11.57
CA VAL A 60 7.20 2.98 12.85
C VAL A 60 8.21 3.37 13.92
N GLY A 61 9.31 2.61 14.03
CA GLY A 61 10.38 2.93 14.97
C GLY A 61 11.21 4.15 14.57
N ALA A 62 11.35 4.42 13.27
CA ALA A 62 12.12 5.55 12.76
C ALA A 62 11.39 6.91 12.89
N HIS A 63 10.06 6.91 12.95
CA HIS A 63 9.23 8.12 12.97
C HIS A 63 8.24 8.11 14.15
N PRO A 64 8.70 8.23 15.40
CA PRO A 64 7.83 8.21 16.59
C PRO A 64 6.84 9.40 16.65
N GLU A 65 7.06 10.44 15.86
CA GLU A 65 6.18 11.61 15.72
C GLU A 65 4.98 11.33 14.81
N ILE A 66 5.02 10.26 14.00
CA ILE A 66 3.94 9.87 13.08
C ILE A 66 3.05 8.82 13.76
N ARG A 67 1.76 9.04 13.74
CA ARG A 67 0.78 8.00 14.13
C ARG A 67 0.64 7.00 13.01
N PHE A 68 1.24 5.82 13.17
CA PHE A 68 1.04 4.73 12.23
C PHE A 68 -0.24 3.94 12.53
N ALA A 69 -0.85 3.47 11.46
CA ALA A 69 -2.07 2.68 11.51
C ALA A 69 -2.02 1.50 10.53
N LEU A 70 -2.85 0.51 10.76
CA LEU A 70 -2.98 -0.69 9.94
C LEU A 70 -4.39 -0.84 9.41
N THR A 71 -4.51 -1.45 8.24
CA THR A 71 -5.80 -1.83 7.68
C THR A 71 -6.26 -3.19 8.23
N ARG A 72 -7.60 -3.31 8.43
CA ARG A 72 -8.27 -4.55 8.75
C ARG A 72 -9.28 -4.90 7.67
N THR A 73 -9.32 -6.15 7.26
CA THR A 73 -10.37 -6.70 6.38
C THR A 73 -11.58 -7.13 7.19
N ALA A 74 -12.77 -6.73 6.76
CA ALA A 74 -14.03 -7.24 7.32
C ALA A 74 -14.91 -7.78 6.19
N PRO A 75 -15.67 -8.89 6.40
CA PRO A 75 -16.57 -9.44 5.38
C PRO A 75 -17.59 -8.41 4.90
N GLY A 76 -17.73 -8.27 3.58
CA GLY A 76 -18.77 -7.42 2.97
C GLY A 76 -18.57 -5.91 3.07
N VAL A 77 -17.48 -5.44 3.70
CA VAL A 77 -17.18 -4.01 3.87
C VAL A 77 -15.81 -3.64 3.30
N THR A 78 -15.56 -2.33 3.19
CA THR A 78 -14.23 -1.80 2.88
C THR A 78 -13.28 -2.03 4.05
N LEU A 79 -11.97 -1.80 3.84
CA LEU A 79 -10.98 -1.85 4.92
C LEU A 79 -11.33 -0.83 6.00
N THR A 80 -11.12 -1.19 7.26
CA THR A 80 -11.14 -0.28 8.40
C THR A 80 -9.72 0.02 8.87
N VAL A 81 -9.51 1.18 9.47
CA VAL A 81 -8.21 1.67 9.92
C VAL A 81 -8.14 1.64 11.43
N HIS A 82 -7.04 1.15 11.98
CA HIS A 82 -6.80 1.00 13.42
C HIS A 82 -5.36 1.37 13.76
N ASP A 83 -5.09 1.78 15.00
CA ASP A 83 -3.72 2.07 15.44
C ASP A 83 -2.78 0.88 15.19
N PHE A 84 -1.51 1.19 14.92
CA PHE A 84 -0.49 0.17 14.70
C PHE A 84 -0.32 -0.76 15.90
N ASP A 85 -0.43 -0.21 17.12
CA ASP A 85 -0.29 -0.95 18.39
C ASP A 85 -1.60 -1.58 18.87
N ALA A 86 -2.68 -1.51 18.07
CA ALA A 86 -3.95 -2.14 18.42
C ALA A 86 -3.77 -3.65 18.61
N PRO A 87 -4.57 -4.28 19.50
CA PRO A 87 -4.61 -5.73 19.63
C PRO A 87 -4.82 -6.38 18.25
N ARG A 88 -4.15 -7.50 18.02
CA ARG A 88 -4.19 -8.23 16.74
C ARG A 88 -4.89 -9.57 16.87
N GLU A 89 -5.45 -10.01 15.77
CA GLU A 89 -6.02 -11.35 15.60
C GLU A 89 -5.52 -11.98 14.31
N MET A 90 -5.56 -13.30 14.25
CA MET A 90 -5.23 -14.05 13.05
C MET A 90 -6.43 -14.07 12.09
N HIS A 91 -6.25 -13.55 10.88
CA HIS A 91 -7.25 -13.70 9.82
C HIS A 91 -7.32 -15.14 9.33
N ARG A 92 -8.50 -15.59 8.86
CA ARG A 92 -8.73 -16.95 8.35
C ARG A 92 -7.77 -17.40 7.22
N PHE A 93 -7.11 -16.47 6.55
CA PHE A 93 -6.11 -16.74 5.51
C PHE A 93 -4.67 -16.72 6.03
N GLY A 94 -4.47 -16.74 7.36
CA GLY A 94 -3.16 -16.96 7.98
C GLY A 94 -2.26 -15.72 8.04
N PHE A 95 -2.83 -14.50 8.03
CA PHE A 95 -2.09 -13.26 8.28
C PHE A 95 -2.68 -12.52 9.49
N GLU A 96 -1.86 -11.75 10.18
CA GLU A 96 -2.30 -10.90 11.29
C GLU A 96 -3.00 -9.63 10.78
N GLN A 97 -3.96 -9.17 11.55
CA GLN A 97 -4.64 -7.89 11.35
C GLN A 97 -5.10 -7.32 12.70
N PRO A 98 -5.44 -6.02 12.81
CA PRO A 98 -6.08 -5.48 14.00
C PRO A 98 -7.33 -6.28 14.40
N ALA A 99 -7.55 -6.48 15.69
CA ALA A 99 -8.72 -7.20 16.22
C ALA A 99 -10.04 -6.46 15.89
N ALA A 100 -11.15 -7.20 15.86
CA ALA A 100 -12.45 -6.67 15.43
C ALA A 100 -12.96 -5.54 16.32
N GLU A 101 -12.67 -5.63 17.62
CA GLU A 101 -13.05 -4.67 18.67
C GLU A 101 -12.07 -3.50 18.82
N ALA A 102 -10.94 -3.50 18.12
CA ALA A 102 -9.98 -2.40 18.18
C ALA A 102 -10.63 -1.08 17.72
N ALA A 103 -10.32 0.01 18.43
CA ALA A 103 -10.81 1.34 18.08
C ALA A 103 -10.43 1.70 16.63
N ARG A 104 -11.37 2.31 15.90
CA ARG A 104 -11.18 2.73 14.52
C ARG A 104 -10.64 4.15 14.46
N ILE A 105 -9.80 4.40 13.46
CA ILE A 105 -9.40 5.73 13.02
C ILE A 105 -10.32 6.12 11.85
N ASP A 106 -10.80 7.36 11.86
CA ASP A 106 -11.62 7.87 10.77
C ASP A 106 -10.77 7.98 9.50
N PRO A 107 -11.22 7.47 8.35
CA PRO A 107 -10.53 7.66 7.07
C PRO A 107 -10.24 9.13 6.73
N GLU A 108 -11.04 10.07 7.25
CA GLU A 108 -10.81 11.50 7.07
C GLU A 108 -9.57 12.03 7.80
N ASP A 109 -9.10 11.34 8.84
CA ASP A 109 -7.88 11.72 9.57
C ASP A 109 -6.59 11.22 8.91
N VAL A 110 -6.68 10.42 7.86
CA VAL A 110 -5.53 9.79 7.20
C VAL A 110 -4.87 10.77 6.22
N ASP A 111 -3.57 11.02 6.41
CA ASP A 111 -2.78 11.88 5.51
C ASP A 111 -2.12 11.08 4.37
N VAL A 112 -1.62 9.88 4.69
CA VAL A 112 -0.89 9.02 3.74
C VAL A 112 -1.36 7.58 3.86
N VAL A 113 -1.52 6.92 2.72
CA VAL A 113 -1.73 5.46 2.64
C VAL A 113 -0.55 4.83 1.91
N LEU A 114 0.18 3.96 2.60
CA LEU A 114 1.17 3.06 1.99
C LEU A 114 0.41 1.88 1.39
N VAL A 115 0.56 1.68 0.08
CA VAL A 115 -0.28 0.75 -0.70
C VAL A 115 0.49 -0.50 -1.09
N PRO A 116 0.06 -1.71 -0.66
CA PRO A 116 0.67 -2.96 -1.09
C PRO A 116 0.23 -3.35 -2.50
N GLY A 117 1.06 -4.15 -3.16
CA GLY A 117 0.72 -4.73 -4.46
C GLY A 117 1.77 -5.70 -4.96
N LEU A 118 1.39 -6.54 -5.90
CA LEU A 118 2.29 -7.49 -6.56
C LEU A 118 3.13 -6.82 -7.64
N ALA A 119 2.60 -5.79 -8.30
CA ALA A 119 3.29 -4.97 -9.29
C ALA A 119 2.59 -3.62 -9.46
N PHE A 120 3.31 -2.63 -9.98
CA PHE A 120 2.81 -1.30 -10.27
C PHE A 120 3.26 -0.83 -11.65
N ALA A 121 2.45 0.00 -12.28
CA ALA A 121 2.82 0.67 -13.52
C ALA A 121 3.28 2.11 -13.25
N PRO A 122 4.13 2.69 -14.10
CA PRO A 122 4.60 4.07 -13.93
C PRO A 122 3.49 5.11 -13.86
N ASP A 123 2.30 4.79 -14.40
CA ASP A 123 1.12 5.65 -14.36
C ASP A 123 0.21 5.44 -13.14
N GLY A 124 0.67 4.65 -12.15
CA GLY A 124 -0.04 4.42 -10.89
C GLY A 124 -1.03 3.24 -10.91
N ARG A 125 -1.19 2.51 -12.03
CA ARG A 125 -1.99 1.28 -12.04
C ARG A 125 -1.34 0.23 -11.14
N ARG A 126 -2.17 -0.52 -10.45
CA ARG A 126 -1.76 -1.50 -9.44
C ARG A 126 -2.29 -2.90 -9.76
N LEU A 127 -1.44 -3.90 -9.60
CA LEU A 127 -1.84 -5.29 -9.57
C LEU A 127 -1.88 -5.77 -8.12
N GLY A 128 -3.07 -5.82 -7.54
CA GLY A 128 -3.28 -6.42 -6.21
C GLY A 128 -3.53 -7.92 -6.27
N ARG A 129 -3.75 -8.54 -5.11
CA ARG A 129 -4.01 -9.99 -4.96
C ARG A 129 -5.38 -10.44 -5.47
N GLY A 130 -6.27 -9.53 -5.84
CA GLY A 130 -7.54 -9.84 -6.54
C GLY A 130 -8.81 -9.71 -5.71
N ALA A 131 -8.74 -9.43 -4.41
CA ALA A 131 -9.92 -9.25 -3.57
C ALA A 131 -10.56 -7.85 -3.66
N GLY A 132 -9.89 -6.87 -4.29
CA GLY A 132 -10.38 -5.51 -4.50
C GLY A 132 -10.52 -4.68 -3.21
N TYR A 133 -9.97 -5.12 -2.08
CA TYR A 133 -10.08 -4.40 -0.81
C TYR A 133 -9.48 -2.99 -0.89
N TYR A 134 -8.27 -2.87 -1.43
CA TYR A 134 -7.60 -1.57 -1.54
C TYR A 134 -8.29 -0.65 -2.54
N ASP A 135 -8.82 -1.15 -3.66
CA ASP A 135 -9.52 -0.30 -4.64
C ASP A 135 -10.77 0.34 -4.00
N ARG A 136 -11.54 -0.45 -3.24
CA ARG A 136 -12.68 0.09 -2.48
C ARG A 136 -12.26 1.07 -1.40
N PHE A 137 -11.21 0.76 -0.66
CA PHE A 137 -10.72 1.63 0.42
C PHE A 137 -10.16 2.95 -0.12
N LEU A 138 -9.30 2.89 -1.14
CA LEU A 138 -8.72 4.09 -1.75
C LEU A 138 -9.75 5.01 -2.41
N ALA A 139 -10.92 4.48 -2.78
CA ALA A 139 -12.03 5.28 -3.27
C ALA A 139 -12.77 6.05 -2.15
N THR A 140 -12.50 5.76 -0.87
CA THR A 140 -13.18 6.37 0.28
C THR A 140 -12.28 7.30 1.11
N VAL A 141 -10.98 7.36 0.80
CA VAL A 141 -10.02 8.19 1.54
C VAL A 141 -9.51 9.33 0.65
N ASP A 142 -9.42 10.52 1.22
CA ASP A 142 -8.77 11.69 0.59
C ASP A 142 -7.35 11.85 1.15
N ALA A 143 -6.48 10.91 0.79
CA ALA A 143 -5.13 10.82 1.30
C ALA A 143 -4.10 10.67 0.18
N VAL A 144 -2.86 11.06 0.45
CA VAL A 144 -1.75 10.78 -0.46
C VAL A 144 -1.45 9.29 -0.47
N THR A 145 -1.42 8.69 -1.65
CA THR A 145 -1.17 7.24 -1.80
C THR A 145 0.23 6.98 -2.32
N VAL A 146 0.97 6.10 -1.64
CA VAL A 146 2.36 5.71 -1.98
C VAL A 146 2.45 4.20 -2.12
N ALA A 147 2.71 3.73 -3.32
CA ALA A 147 3.01 2.31 -3.56
C ALA A 147 4.41 1.97 -3.02
N LEU A 148 4.54 0.84 -2.32
CA LEU A 148 5.82 0.27 -1.94
C LEU A 148 6.12 -0.93 -2.83
N THR A 149 7.17 -0.82 -3.64
CA THR A 149 7.54 -1.87 -4.61
C THR A 149 9.03 -1.82 -4.91
N THR A 150 9.49 -2.64 -5.84
CA THR A 150 10.86 -2.64 -6.36
C THR A 150 10.83 -2.43 -7.87
N THR A 151 11.95 -1.96 -8.45
CA THR A 151 12.05 -1.70 -9.90
C THR A 151 11.74 -2.94 -10.74
N ASN A 152 12.12 -4.14 -10.29
CA ASN A 152 11.84 -5.38 -10.99
C ASN A 152 10.35 -5.79 -11.00
N ARG A 153 9.51 -5.12 -10.19
CA ARG A 153 8.05 -5.29 -10.17
C ARG A 153 7.30 -4.14 -10.85
N MET A 154 8.03 -3.23 -11.47
CA MET A 154 7.43 -2.21 -12.32
C MET A 154 6.99 -2.81 -13.66
N ARG A 155 5.71 -2.61 -14.05
CA ARG A 155 5.09 -3.25 -15.23
C ARG A 155 4.18 -2.28 -15.97
N SER A 156 4.49 -2.01 -17.22
CA SER A 156 3.62 -1.16 -18.08
C SER A 156 2.38 -1.89 -18.62
N ASP A 157 2.34 -3.22 -18.53
CA ASP A 157 1.28 -4.08 -19.08
C ASP A 157 0.15 -4.43 -18.09
N ILE A 158 0.06 -3.75 -16.95
CA ILE A 158 -1.04 -3.94 -16.00
C ILE A 158 -2.34 -3.38 -16.63
N PRO A 159 -3.38 -4.21 -16.85
CA PRO A 159 -4.63 -3.73 -17.39
C PRO A 159 -5.39 -2.88 -16.36
N LEU A 160 -6.16 -1.91 -16.86
CA LEU A 160 -7.04 -1.07 -16.04
C LEU A 160 -8.49 -1.53 -16.15
N GLU A 161 -9.17 -1.59 -15.02
CA GLU A 161 -10.62 -1.80 -14.92
C GLU A 161 -11.29 -0.53 -14.36
N PRO A 162 -12.59 -0.29 -14.63
CA PRO A 162 -13.26 0.96 -14.23
C PRO A 162 -13.25 1.26 -12.73
N HIS A 163 -13.10 0.24 -11.89
CA HIS A 163 -13.08 0.35 -10.43
C HIS A 163 -11.67 0.41 -9.83
N ASP A 164 -10.63 0.29 -10.65
CA ASP A 164 -9.25 0.37 -10.18
C ASP A 164 -8.91 1.82 -9.80
N VAL A 165 -8.30 1.99 -8.64
CA VAL A 165 -7.77 3.28 -8.17
C VAL A 165 -6.26 3.33 -8.38
N ARG A 166 -5.80 4.38 -9.07
CA ARG A 166 -4.37 4.62 -9.29
C ARG A 166 -3.74 5.22 -8.04
N VAL A 167 -2.50 4.82 -7.77
CA VAL A 167 -1.70 5.45 -6.72
C VAL A 167 -1.07 6.75 -7.20
N GLY A 168 -0.85 7.68 -6.27
CA GLY A 168 -0.25 8.98 -6.56
C GLY A 168 1.27 8.96 -6.67
N TRP A 169 1.93 8.12 -5.86
CA TRP A 169 3.38 8.01 -5.75
C TRP A 169 3.82 6.56 -5.77
N ILE A 170 5.05 6.33 -6.22
CA ILE A 170 5.67 5.00 -6.30
C ILE A 170 7.06 5.10 -5.65
N ALA A 171 7.27 4.30 -4.62
CA ALA A 171 8.54 4.14 -3.92
C ALA A 171 9.21 2.84 -4.37
N THR A 172 10.43 2.98 -4.86
CA THR A 172 11.35 1.88 -5.20
C THR A 172 12.68 2.09 -4.50
N GLU A 173 13.61 1.17 -4.64
CA GLU A 173 15.00 1.31 -4.18
C GLU A 173 15.72 2.51 -4.84
N GLU A 174 15.27 2.97 -6.00
CA GLU A 174 15.83 4.12 -6.72
C GLU A 174 15.29 5.48 -6.25
N GLY A 175 14.15 5.49 -5.54
CA GLY A 175 13.53 6.73 -5.05
C GLY A 175 12.02 6.69 -4.97
N VAL A 176 11.44 7.84 -4.58
CA VAL A 176 9.98 8.04 -4.56
C VAL A 176 9.60 9.04 -5.65
N THR A 177 8.85 8.58 -6.64
CA THR A 177 8.45 9.38 -7.79
C THR A 177 6.94 9.52 -7.89
N ARG A 178 6.46 10.65 -8.43
CA ARG A 178 5.04 10.82 -8.72
C ARG A 178 4.64 9.95 -9.92
N ALA A 179 3.54 9.22 -9.82
CA ALA A 179 3.02 8.46 -10.95
C ALA A 179 2.56 9.39 -12.08
N THR A 180 2.84 9.03 -13.35
CA THR A 180 2.52 9.89 -14.50
C THR A 180 1.02 10.04 -14.76
N GLY A 181 0.20 9.10 -14.27
CA GLY A 181 -1.27 9.14 -14.30
C GLY A 181 -1.88 9.38 -12.93
N ALA A 182 -1.10 9.99 -12.01
CA ALA A 182 -1.56 10.27 -10.66
C ALA A 182 -2.83 11.13 -10.65
N PRO A 183 -3.75 10.90 -9.70
CA PRO A 183 -4.87 11.81 -9.45
C PRO A 183 -4.34 13.20 -9.07
N PRO A 184 -5.19 14.25 -9.09
CA PRO A 184 -4.82 15.56 -8.58
C PRO A 184 -4.13 15.45 -7.23
N ALA A 185 -3.17 16.35 -6.96
CA ALA A 185 -2.41 16.29 -5.71
C ALA A 185 -3.33 16.58 -4.52
N VAL A 186 -3.44 15.59 -3.64
CA VAL A 186 -3.97 15.79 -2.29
C VAL A 186 -2.85 16.42 -1.46
N SER A 187 -3.16 17.48 -0.74
CA SER A 187 -2.20 18.10 0.19
C SER A 187 -2.23 17.35 1.52
N ILE A 188 -1.05 17.04 2.06
CA ILE A 188 -0.94 16.55 3.43
C ILE A 188 -1.35 17.71 4.34
N ARG A 189 -2.26 17.43 5.27
CA ARG A 189 -2.75 18.43 6.22
C ARG A 189 -1.63 18.82 7.18
N SER A 190 -1.34 20.11 7.25
CA SER A 190 -0.37 20.70 8.18
C SER A 190 -0.96 20.83 9.59
#